data_2fd2b7f8efc46351f934a05fba0b4cb7
#
_entry.id   2fd2b7f8efc46351f934a05fba0b4cb7
#
_cell.length_a   1.000
_cell.length_b   1.000
_cell.length_c   1.000
_cell.angle_alpha   90.00
_cell.angle_beta   90.00
_cell.angle_gamma   90.00
#
_symmetry.space_group_name_H-M   'P 1'
#
loop_
_entity.id
_entity.type
_entity.pdbx_description
1 polymer ?
#
loop_
_entity_poly.entity_id
_entity_poly.type
_entity_poly.pdbx_seq_one_letter_code
_entity_poly.pdbx_strand_id
1 'polypeptide(L)'
;GLEPHDDSRSPPDAGIYTLEFNDRTYARLHDCAAAALSGGETVIVDAAFLRRGERRRFLDLARSRGAPVSILHCRAPAAVLRERVAARSAARTDASEAGLDVLARQPSYWEPFDADELSHVREVDTSDAASVKGALERLSRRALR
;
A
#
# COMPACT_ATOMS: atom_id res chain seq x y z
N GLY A 1 5.26 12.28 -19.09
CA GLY A 1 4.98 11.88 -17.69
C GLY A 1 5.96 12.57 -16.76
N LEU A 2 5.66 12.56 -15.46
CA LEU A 2 6.57 13.06 -14.44
C LEU A 2 7.65 11.98 -14.16
N GLU A 3 8.87 12.42 -13.92
CA GLU A 3 9.93 11.55 -13.41
C GLU A 3 9.68 11.24 -11.91
N PRO A 4 10.26 10.15 -11.35
CA PRO A 4 9.95 9.68 -9.98
C PRO A 4 10.15 10.71 -8.85
N HIS A 5 10.92 11.75 -9.07
CA HIS A 5 11.23 12.81 -8.09
C HIS A 5 10.73 14.19 -8.52
N ASP A 6 9.97 14.29 -9.61
CA ASP A 6 9.35 15.54 -10.03
C ASP A 6 8.20 15.90 -9.10
N ASP A 7 8.17 17.17 -8.66
CA ASP A 7 7.06 17.72 -7.89
C ASP A 7 5.88 18.00 -8.85
N SER A 8 4.79 17.24 -8.72
CA SER A 8 3.60 17.41 -9.56
C SER A 8 2.87 18.72 -9.27
N ARG A 9 3.13 19.35 -8.10
CA ARG A 9 2.38 20.52 -7.59
C ARG A 9 0.87 20.32 -7.64
N SER A 10 0.42 19.07 -7.57
CA SER A 10 -0.99 18.74 -7.64
C SER A 10 -1.67 19.04 -6.32
N PRO A 11 -2.73 19.89 -6.30
CA PRO A 11 -3.53 20.02 -5.09
C PRO A 11 -4.23 18.70 -4.76
N PRO A 12 -4.63 18.49 -3.50
CA PRO A 12 -5.46 17.35 -3.11
C PRO A 12 -6.71 17.26 -4.00
N ASP A 13 -7.06 16.08 -4.44
CA ASP A 13 -8.18 15.78 -5.36
C ASP A 13 -8.03 16.32 -6.80
N ALA A 14 -6.82 16.73 -7.20
CA ALA A 14 -6.51 17.14 -8.58
C ALA A 14 -5.17 16.53 -9.05
N GLY A 15 -4.90 16.57 -10.35
CA GLY A 15 -3.67 16.06 -10.93
C GLY A 15 -3.46 14.56 -10.62
N ILE A 16 -2.36 14.21 -9.96
CA ILE A 16 -2.05 12.82 -9.60
C ILE A 16 -2.96 12.23 -8.51
N TYR A 17 -3.78 13.05 -7.84
CA TYR A 17 -4.72 12.61 -6.81
C TYR A 17 -6.15 12.42 -7.33
N THR A 18 -6.39 12.49 -8.66
CA THR A 18 -7.69 12.19 -9.26
C THR A 18 -7.99 10.69 -9.21
N LEU A 19 -9.28 10.36 -9.19
CA LEU A 19 -9.74 8.96 -9.25
C LEU A 19 -9.20 8.24 -10.48
N GLU A 20 -9.21 8.91 -11.64
CA GLU A 20 -8.70 8.34 -12.89
C GLU A 20 -7.19 8.02 -12.81
N PHE A 21 -6.39 8.94 -12.25
CA PHE A 21 -4.95 8.69 -12.07
C PHE A 21 -4.71 7.54 -11.10
N ASN A 22 -5.46 7.49 -10.01
CA ASN A 22 -5.41 6.41 -9.04
C ASN A 22 -5.73 5.06 -9.70
N ASP A 23 -6.82 4.98 -10.48
CA ASP A 23 -7.22 3.77 -11.19
C ASP A 23 -6.14 3.29 -12.19
N ARG A 24 -5.51 4.21 -12.91
CA ARG A 24 -4.40 3.90 -13.82
C ARG A 24 -3.17 3.38 -13.05
N THR A 25 -2.87 3.97 -11.92
CA THR A 25 -1.77 3.53 -11.05
C THR A 25 -2.01 2.10 -10.56
N TYR A 26 -3.20 1.81 -10.01
CA TYR A 26 -3.53 0.46 -9.55
C TYR A 26 -3.62 -0.56 -10.69
N ALA A 27 -4.07 -0.16 -11.89
CA ALA A 27 -4.03 -1.02 -13.07
C ALA A 27 -2.58 -1.39 -13.42
N ARG A 28 -1.67 -0.42 -13.42
CA ARG A 28 -0.25 -0.67 -13.70
C ARG A 28 0.40 -1.56 -12.65
N LEU A 29 0.15 -1.33 -11.36
CA LEU A 29 0.63 -2.18 -10.28
C LEU A 29 0.12 -3.63 -10.44
N HIS A 30 -1.15 -3.79 -10.80
CA HIS A 30 -1.76 -5.09 -11.06
C HIS A 30 -1.07 -5.82 -12.23
N ASP A 31 -0.82 -5.14 -13.35
CA ASP A 31 -0.15 -5.74 -14.50
C ASP A 31 1.27 -6.19 -14.17
N CYS A 32 2.02 -5.35 -13.43
CA CYS A 32 3.36 -5.70 -12.98
C CYS A 32 3.33 -6.92 -12.04
N ALA A 33 2.40 -6.95 -11.08
CA ALA A 33 2.23 -8.08 -10.17
C ALA A 33 1.85 -9.36 -10.91
N ALA A 34 0.94 -9.27 -11.89
CA ALA A 34 0.51 -10.40 -12.71
C ALA A 34 1.68 -10.98 -13.53
N ALA A 35 2.51 -10.13 -14.10
CA ALA A 35 3.68 -10.54 -14.86
C ALA A 35 4.72 -11.26 -13.97
N ALA A 36 5.03 -10.70 -12.79
CA ALA A 36 5.98 -11.29 -11.87
C ALA A 36 5.47 -12.63 -11.31
N LEU A 37 4.21 -12.72 -10.91
CA LEU A 37 3.58 -13.98 -10.47
C LEU A 37 3.62 -15.05 -11.57
N SER A 38 3.46 -14.65 -12.85
CA SER A 38 3.55 -15.59 -13.97
C SER A 38 4.96 -16.14 -14.16
N GLY A 39 5.98 -15.38 -13.74
CA GLY A 39 7.39 -15.81 -13.70
C GLY A 39 7.73 -16.67 -12.47
N GLY A 40 6.78 -16.92 -11.55
CA GLY A 40 7.00 -17.67 -10.31
C GLY A 40 7.60 -16.84 -9.18
N GLU A 41 7.62 -15.51 -9.31
CA GLU A 41 8.22 -14.62 -8.34
C GLU A 41 7.29 -14.34 -7.16
N THR A 42 7.88 -14.08 -5.99
CA THR A 42 7.17 -13.51 -4.85
C THR A 42 6.99 -12.01 -5.07
N VAL A 43 5.76 -11.52 -4.92
CA VAL A 43 5.41 -10.12 -5.21
C VAL A 43 5.01 -9.40 -3.93
N ILE A 44 5.57 -8.21 -3.73
CA ILE A 44 5.12 -7.24 -2.73
C ILE A 44 4.57 -6.02 -3.49
N VAL A 45 3.31 -5.68 -3.22
CA VAL A 45 2.70 -4.46 -3.77
C VAL A 45 2.54 -3.47 -2.61
N ASP A 46 3.29 -2.38 -2.67
CA ASP A 46 3.24 -1.30 -1.68
C ASP A 46 2.41 -0.12 -2.23
N ALA A 47 1.25 0.12 -1.61
CA ALA A 47 0.36 1.22 -1.92
C ALA A 47 -0.60 1.47 -0.74
N ALA A 48 -1.37 2.55 -0.80
CA ALA A 48 -2.29 2.93 0.28
C ALA A 48 -3.46 1.93 0.46
N PHE A 49 -3.98 1.35 -0.62
CA PHE A 49 -5.07 0.37 -0.62
C PHE A 49 -6.29 0.77 0.22
N LEU A 50 -6.68 2.04 0.13
CA LEU A 50 -7.76 2.60 0.95
C LEU A 50 -9.14 2.04 0.59
N ARG A 51 -9.34 1.68 -0.68
CA ARG A 51 -10.63 1.22 -1.19
C ARG A 51 -10.69 -0.29 -1.33
N ARG A 52 -11.84 -0.85 -1.03
CA ARG A 52 -12.09 -2.30 -1.17
C ARG A 52 -11.87 -2.79 -2.59
N GLY A 53 -12.33 -2.03 -3.60
CA GLY A 53 -12.14 -2.38 -5.00
C GLY A 53 -10.68 -2.52 -5.41
N GLU A 54 -9.80 -1.67 -4.87
CA GLU A 54 -8.36 -1.78 -5.10
C GLU A 54 -7.81 -3.09 -4.54
N ARG A 55 -8.12 -3.41 -3.28
CA ARG A 55 -7.67 -4.63 -2.61
C ARG A 55 -8.23 -5.89 -3.27
N ARG A 56 -9.51 -5.86 -3.66
CA ARG A 56 -10.19 -6.98 -4.31
C ARG A 56 -9.50 -7.42 -5.60
N ARG A 57 -9.05 -6.46 -6.44
CA ARG A 57 -8.33 -6.76 -7.68
C ARG A 57 -7.10 -7.65 -7.44
N PHE A 58 -6.33 -7.40 -6.38
CA PHE A 58 -5.13 -8.19 -6.06
C PHE A 58 -5.46 -9.52 -5.39
N LEU A 59 -6.51 -9.60 -4.58
CA LEU A 59 -7.01 -10.87 -4.05
C LEU A 59 -7.48 -11.80 -5.18
N ASP A 60 -8.20 -11.26 -6.16
CA ASP A 60 -8.68 -12.02 -7.30
C ASP A 60 -7.51 -12.45 -8.22
N LEU A 61 -6.50 -11.60 -8.40
CA LEU A 61 -5.27 -11.95 -9.09
C LEU A 61 -4.57 -13.12 -8.40
N ALA A 62 -4.33 -13.03 -7.08
CA ALA A 62 -3.69 -14.10 -6.32
C ALA A 62 -4.49 -15.41 -6.43
N ARG A 63 -5.82 -15.36 -6.29
CA ARG A 63 -6.72 -16.50 -6.42
C ARG A 63 -6.64 -17.13 -7.81
N SER A 64 -6.64 -16.31 -8.88
CA SER A 64 -6.55 -16.79 -10.26
C SER A 64 -5.22 -17.48 -10.59
N ARG A 65 -4.18 -17.17 -9.84
CA ARG A 65 -2.83 -17.74 -9.98
C ARG A 65 -2.53 -18.85 -8.97
N GLY A 66 -3.48 -19.18 -8.08
CA GLY A 66 -3.23 -20.11 -6.98
C GLY A 66 -2.15 -19.65 -6.00
N ALA A 67 -1.85 -18.34 -5.99
CA ALA A 67 -0.79 -17.77 -5.16
C ALA A 67 -1.33 -17.48 -3.74
N PRO A 68 -0.58 -17.83 -2.68
CA PRO A 68 -0.93 -17.43 -1.33
C PRO A 68 -0.82 -15.91 -1.20
N VAL A 69 -1.79 -15.29 -0.51
CA VAL A 69 -1.82 -13.84 -0.33
C VAL A 69 -1.90 -13.46 1.15
N SER A 70 -1.30 -12.34 1.51
CA SER A 70 -1.44 -11.67 2.80
C SER A 70 -1.58 -10.17 2.62
N ILE A 71 -2.47 -9.56 3.36
CA ILE A 71 -2.62 -8.10 3.45
C ILE A 71 -1.94 -7.65 4.74
N LEU A 72 -0.87 -6.88 4.64
CA LEU A 72 -0.22 -6.25 5.78
C LEU A 72 -0.87 -4.91 6.06
N HIS A 73 -1.70 -4.85 7.09
CA HIS A 73 -2.31 -3.60 7.54
C HIS A 73 -1.34 -2.89 8.49
N CYS A 74 -0.49 -2.04 7.91
CA CYS A 74 0.50 -1.27 8.64
C CYS A 74 -0.15 -0.11 9.39
N ARG A 75 0.05 -0.07 10.71
CA ARG A 75 -0.50 0.96 11.59
C ARG A 75 0.61 1.62 12.39
N ALA A 76 0.36 2.83 12.85
CA ALA A 76 1.15 3.51 13.88
C ALA A 76 0.27 4.56 14.58
N PRO A 77 0.61 4.99 15.82
CA PRO A 77 -0.04 6.12 16.47
C PRO A 77 -0.02 7.38 15.59
N ALA A 78 -1.09 8.16 15.63
CA ALA A 78 -1.23 9.35 14.80
C ALA A 78 -0.09 10.37 14.96
N ALA A 79 0.49 10.46 16.17
CA ALA A 79 1.65 11.32 16.42
C ALA A 79 2.87 10.84 15.61
N VAL A 80 3.14 9.54 15.61
CA VAL A 80 4.26 8.92 14.87
C VAL A 80 4.07 9.09 13.36
N LEU A 81 2.84 8.92 12.86
CA LEU A 81 2.56 9.14 11.43
C LEU A 81 2.83 10.58 11.02
N ARG A 82 2.37 11.56 11.80
CA ARG A 82 2.64 12.98 11.54
C ARG A 82 4.13 13.31 11.54
N GLU A 83 4.86 12.80 12.53
CA GLU A 83 6.31 12.99 12.62
C GLU A 83 7.02 12.43 11.40
N ARG A 84 6.71 11.19 10.99
CA ARG A 84 7.30 10.54 9.81
C ARG A 84 7.02 11.32 8.53
N VAL A 85 5.77 11.77 8.32
CA VAL A 85 5.39 12.55 7.13
C VAL A 85 6.13 13.89 7.13
N ALA A 86 6.21 14.60 8.27
CA ALA A 86 6.93 15.86 8.37
C ALA A 86 8.43 15.68 8.08
N ALA A 87 9.08 14.67 8.66
CA ALA A 87 10.48 14.35 8.42
C ALA A 87 10.76 14.02 6.94
N ARG A 88 9.91 13.21 6.31
CA ARG A 88 10.01 12.86 4.89
C ARG A 88 9.88 14.09 4.00
N SER A 89 8.87 14.94 4.24
CA SER A 89 8.67 16.18 3.49
C SER A 89 9.86 17.14 3.61
N ALA A 90 10.49 17.22 4.78
CA ALA A 90 11.69 18.03 4.99
C ALA A 90 12.92 17.48 4.25
N ALA A 91 13.07 16.17 4.19
CA ALA A 91 14.21 15.51 3.54
C ALA A 91 14.16 15.59 2.00
N ARG A 92 12.98 15.74 1.38
CA ARG A 92 12.77 15.78 -0.08
C ARG A 92 13.41 14.60 -0.84
N THR A 93 13.50 13.43 -0.21
CA THR A 93 14.17 12.23 -0.76
C THR A 93 13.19 11.17 -1.26
N ASP A 94 11.89 11.38 -1.03
CA ASP A 94 10.85 10.41 -1.37
C ASP A 94 10.07 10.87 -2.61
N ALA A 95 9.76 9.94 -3.49
CA ALA A 95 8.88 10.17 -4.64
C ALA A 95 7.42 10.44 -4.24
N SER A 96 7.04 10.14 -2.99
CA SER A 96 5.70 10.41 -2.47
C SER A 96 5.53 11.87 -2.07
N GLU A 97 4.63 12.57 -2.73
CA GLU A 97 4.23 13.95 -2.40
C GLU A 97 3.15 14.03 -1.30
N ALA A 98 2.74 12.88 -0.73
CA ALA A 98 1.70 12.84 0.28
C ALA A 98 2.13 13.56 1.57
N GLY A 99 1.62 14.77 1.75
CA GLY A 99 1.86 15.63 2.92
C GLY A 99 0.91 15.35 4.10
N LEU A 100 0.96 16.23 5.10
CA LEU A 100 0.11 16.13 6.29
C LEU A 100 -1.38 16.30 5.98
N ASP A 101 -1.73 17.05 4.96
CA ASP A 101 -3.10 17.24 4.48
C ASP A 101 -3.68 15.95 3.86
N VAL A 102 -2.88 15.23 3.08
CA VAL A 102 -3.25 13.91 2.55
C VAL A 102 -3.43 12.91 3.69
N LEU A 103 -2.48 12.87 4.65
CA LEU A 103 -2.58 12.01 5.83
C LEU A 103 -3.87 12.28 6.63
N ALA A 104 -4.25 13.56 6.80
CA ALA A 104 -5.45 13.94 7.53
C ALA A 104 -6.75 13.49 6.84
N ARG A 105 -6.75 13.38 5.52
CA ARG A 105 -7.92 12.97 4.73
C ARG A 105 -8.04 11.47 4.53
N GLN A 106 -6.95 10.70 4.61
CA GLN A 106 -6.96 9.26 4.37
C GLN A 106 -8.05 8.50 5.14
N PRO A 107 -8.34 8.80 6.43
CA PRO A 107 -9.40 8.09 7.17
C PRO A 107 -10.79 8.24 6.54
N SER A 108 -11.09 9.33 5.82
CA SER A 108 -12.38 9.53 5.15
C SER A 108 -12.54 8.72 3.86
N TYR A 109 -11.45 8.25 3.28
CA TYR A 109 -11.45 7.42 2.07
C TYR A 109 -11.25 5.94 2.37
N TRP A 110 -10.90 5.60 3.62
CA TRP A 110 -10.63 4.22 3.99
C TRP A 110 -11.92 3.42 4.13
N GLU A 111 -12.04 2.36 3.35
CA GLU A 111 -13.12 1.40 3.43
C GLU A 111 -12.71 0.22 4.31
N PRO A 112 -13.51 -0.13 5.36
CA PRO A 112 -13.21 -1.27 6.23
C PRO A 112 -13.05 -2.57 5.46
N PHE A 113 -12.23 -3.47 5.99
CA PHE A 113 -12.09 -4.81 5.45
C PHE A 113 -13.41 -5.58 5.54
N ASP A 114 -13.75 -6.32 4.50
CA ASP A 114 -14.87 -7.23 4.52
C ASP A 114 -14.49 -8.62 5.08
N ALA A 115 -15.49 -9.50 5.22
CA ALA A 115 -15.29 -10.83 5.80
C ALA A 115 -14.29 -11.70 5.01
N ASP A 116 -14.28 -11.57 3.67
CA ASP A 116 -13.37 -12.33 2.81
C ASP A 116 -11.92 -11.82 2.98
N GLU A 117 -11.75 -10.49 3.09
CA GLU A 117 -10.46 -9.86 3.28
C GLU A 117 -9.83 -10.19 4.65
N LEU A 118 -10.64 -10.22 5.72
CA LEU A 118 -10.17 -10.40 7.09
C LEU A 118 -9.34 -11.67 7.29
N SER A 119 -9.61 -12.75 6.56
CA SER A 119 -8.83 -13.98 6.61
C SER A 119 -7.38 -13.81 6.15
N HIS A 120 -7.14 -12.81 5.30
CA HIS A 120 -5.83 -12.47 4.73
C HIS A 120 -5.11 -11.35 5.49
N VAL A 121 -5.83 -10.57 6.32
CA VAL A 121 -5.27 -9.41 7.02
C VAL A 121 -4.33 -9.81 8.15
N ARG A 122 -3.22 -9.10 8.23
CA ARG A 122 -2.26 -9.16 9.35
C ARG A 122 -1.97 -7.73 9.78
N GLU A 123 -2.36 -7.38 10.99
CA GLU A 123 -2.03 -6.06 11.56
C GLU A 123 -0.57 -6.02 11.98
N VAL A 124 0.08 -4.90 11.66
CA VAL A 124 1.48 -4.64 11.99
C VAL A 124 1.58 -3.23 12.57
N ASP A 125 1.91 -3.14 13.84
CA ASP A 125 2.29 -1.85 14.44
C ASP A 125 3.72 -1.52 14.02
N THR A 126 3.85 -0.55 13.13
CA THR A 126 5.15 -0.13 12.58
C THR A 126 5.93 0.79 13.53
N SER A 127 5.36 1.17 14.67
CA SER A 127 6.06 1.87 15.76
C SER A 127 6.70 0.90 16.76
N ASP A 128 6.33 -0.38 16.70
CA ASP A 128 6.88 -1.45 17.54
C ASP A 128 7.78 -2.40 16.72
N ALA A 129 9.06 -2.41 17.02
CA ALA A 129 10.04 -3.26 16.36
C ALA A 129 9.75 -4.77 16.53
N ALA A 130 9.17 -5.18 17.65
CA ALA A 130 8.80 -6.57 17.89
C ALA A 130 7.63 -7.01 17.00
N SER A 131 6.63 -6.12 16.82
CA SER A 131 5.51 -6.32 15.88
C SER A 131 6.01 -6.51 14.44
N VAL A 132 6.90 -5.62 13.99
CA VAL A 132 7.50 -5.69 12.65
C VAL A 132 8.30 -6.99 12.47
N LYS A 133 9.19 -7.31 13.41
CA LYS A 133 9.98 -8.55 13.36
C LYS A 133 9.10 -9.79 13.30
N GLY A 134 8.07 -9.86 14.15
CA GLY A 134 7.14 -10.98 14.16
C GLY A 134 6.33 -11.12 12.86
N ALA A 135 5.99 -10.01 12.20
CA ALA A 135 5.34 -10.04 10.89
C ALA A 135 6.28 -10.60 9.81
N LEU A 136 7.52 -10.13 9.76
CA LEU A 136 8.54 -10.60 8.81
C LEU A 136 8.83 -12.09 8.96
N GLU A 137 8.99 -12.59 10.18
CA GLU A 137 9.22 -14.01 10.46
C GLU A 137 8.06 -14.89 9.96
N ARG A 138 6.82 -14.44 10.13
CA ARG A 138 5.63 -15.18 9.64
C ARG A 138 5.57 -15.22 8.12
N LEU A 139 5.91 -14.12 7.44
CA LEU A 139 5.96 -14.05 5.98
C LEU A 139 7.05 -14.96 5.42
N SER A 140 8.25 -14.91 5.97
CA SER A 140 9.38 -15.76 5.54
C SER A 140 9.07 -17.25 5.61
N ARG A 141 8.41 -17.69 6.70
CA ARG A 141 7.99 -19.10 6.84
C ARG A 141 6.92 -19.52 5.81
N ARG A 142 6.16 -18.59 5.28
CA ARG A 142 5.11 -18.87 4.28
C ARG A 142 5.65 -18.89 2.85
N ALA A 143 6.67 -18.09 2.56
CA ALA A 143 7.33 -18.05 1.26
C ALA A 143 8.18 -19.29 0.97
N LEU A 144 8.54 -20.06 2.01
CA LEU A 144 9.36 -21.28 1.93
C LEU A 144 8.53 -22.58 1.83
N ARG A 145 7.21 -22.50 1.73
CA ARG A 145 6.30 -23.65 1.59
C ARG A 145 5.65 -23.68 0.22
#